data_907e256f92b59f21fe898221b341ffd1
#
_entry.id   907e256f92b59f21fe898221b341ffd1
#
_cell.length_a   1.000
_cell.length_b   1.000
_cell.length_c   1.000
_cell.angle_alpha   90.00
_cell.angle_beta   90.00
_cell.angle_gamma   90.00
#
_symmetry.space_group_name_H-M   'P 1'
#
loop_
_entity.id
_entity.type
_entity.pdbx_description
1 polymer ?
#
loop_
_entity_poly.entity_id
_entity_poly.type
_entity_poly.pdbx_seq_one_letter_code
_entity_poly.pdbx_strand_id
1 'polypeptide(L)'
;MQSARQRGVRAPMIDAGLTKAEIRELSRALGLPTWDKPSFACLSSRFQYGDRITADKLRQVDAAEAFMKELGFRQFRVRHHDRLARLEVAHDELQRLWEGDRHAQIVKRFRELGYVYVTVDLGGFQSGSANLLLKLGGHGPR
;
A
#
# COMPACT_ATOMS: atom_id res chain seq x y z
N MET A 1 -4.52 -3.44 20.76
CA MET A 1 -5.57 -2.61 21.36
C MET A 1 -5.37 -2.35 22.84
N GLN A 2 -4.96 -3.33 23.66
CA GLN A 2 -4.70 -3.12 25.11
C GLN A 2 -3.71 -1.99 25.39
N SER A 3 -2.58 -1.93 24.67
CA SER A 3 -1.55 -0.88 24.88
C SER A 3 -2.04 0.55 24.62
N ALA A 4 -2.98 0.72 23.68
CA ALA A 4 -3.54 2.04 23.36
C ALA A 4 -4.48 2.50 24.50
N ARG A 5 -5.31 1.61 25.01
CA ARG A 5 -6.20 1.90 26.15
C ARG A 5 -5.41 2.22 27.42
N GLN A 6 -4.31 1.51 27.69
CA GLN A 6 -3.41 1.78 28.83
C GLN A 6 -2.78 3.18 28.75
N ARG A 7 -2.67 3.77 27.56
CA ARG A 7 -2.14 5.13 27.33
C ARG A 7 -3.24 6.18 27.20
N GLY A 8 -4.49 5.87 27.58
CA GLY A 8 -5.60 6.81 27.53
C GLY A 8 -6.14 7.11 26.13
N VAL A 9 -5.72 6.34 25.10
CA VAL A 9 -6.25 6.52 23.73
C VAL A 9 -7.66 5.93 23.67
N ARG A 10 -8.62 6.76 23.29
CA ARG A 10 -10.01 6.36 23.05
C ARG A 10 -10.24 6.00 21.58
N ALA A 11 -11.10 5.02 21.35
CA ALA A 11 -11.51 4.59 20.02
C ALA A 11 -13.05 4.67 19.90
N PRO A 12 -13.63 5.87 19.70
CA PRO A 12 -15.07 6.11 19.84
C PRO A 12 -15.95 5.17 19.00
N MET A 13 -15.53 4.83 17.79
CA MET A 13 -16.29 3.92 16.91
C MET A 13 -16.32 2.48 17.46
N ILE A 14 -15.22 2.05 18.09
CA ILE A 14 -15.14 0.74 18.75
C ILE A 14 -15.97 0.76 20.05
N ASP A 15 -15.85 1.84 20.81
CA ASP A 15 -16.60 2.02 22.06
C ASP A 15 -18.12 2.05 21.79
N ALA A 16 -18.55 2.56 20.63
CA ALA A 16 -19.93 2.54 20.15
C ALA A 16 -20.35 1.21 19.48
N GLY A 17 -19.45 0.23 19.38
CA GLY A 17 -19.74 -1.07 18.76
C GLY A 17 -19.97 -1.05 17.27
N LEU A 18 -19.59 0.04 16.56
CA LEU A 18 -19.84 0.19 15.14
C LEU A 18 -18.96 -0.75 14.31
N THR A 19 -19.61 -1.47 13.40
CA THR A 19 -18.95 -2.28 12.38
C THR A 19 -18.42 -1.40 11.23
N LYS A 20 -17.50 -1.95 10.43
CA LYS A 20 -16.99 -1.24 9.25
C LYS A 20 -18.07 -0.95 8.20
N ALA A 21 -19.07 -1.81 8.08
CA ALA A 21 -20.20 -1.62 7.18
C ALA A 21 -21.06 -0.42 7.62
N GLU A 22 -21.45 -0.38 8.89
CA GLU A 22 -22.22 0.72 9.48
C GLU A 22 -21.46 2.05 9.40
N ILE A 23 -20.14 2.05 9.65
CA ILE A 23 -19.31 3.26 9.49
C ILE A 23 -19.36 3.77 8.05
N ARG A 24 -19.31 2.90 7.05
CA ARG A 24 -19.41 3.29 5.63
C ARG A 24 -20.80 3.84 5.29
N GLU A 25 -21.84 3.21 5.79
CA GLU A 25 -23.23 3.63 5.57
C GLU A 25 -23.49 5.01 6.20
N LEU A 26 -23.09 5.20 7.45
CA LEU A 26 -23.16 6.50 8.13
C LEU A 26 -22.32 7.58 7.42
N SER A 27 -21.11 7.23 6.97
CA SER A 27 -20.24 8.14 6.22
C SER A 27 -20.89 8.57 4.90
N ARG A 28 -21.56 7.64 4.21
CA ARG A 28 -22.31 7.93 2.99
C ARG A 28 -23.50 8.84 3.27
N ALA A 29 -24.28 8.55 4.31
CA ALA A 29 -25.43 9.37 4.73
C ALA A 29 -25.02 10.80 5.10
N LEU A 30 -23.83 10.97 5.69
CA LEU A 30 -23.24 12.27 6.03
C LEU A 30 -22.54 12.97 4.85
N GLY A 31 -22.57 12.39 3.65
CA GLY A 31 -21.95 12.96 2.46
C GLY A 31 -20.42 13.00 2.51
N LEU A 32 -19.77 12.18 3.33
CA LEU A 32 -18.31 12.15 3.42
C LEU A 32 -17.71 11.53 2.15
N PRO A 33 -16.74 12.21 1.48
CA PRO A 33 -16.16 11.72 0.21
C PRO A 33 -15.31 10.47 0.36
N THR A 34 -15.11 10.01 1.60
CA THR A 34 -14.27 8.85 1.93
C THR A 34 -15.06 7.59 2.26
N TRP A 35 -16.39 7.60 2.10
CA TRP A 35 -17.26 6.50 2.50
C TRP A 35 -16.94 5.16 1.82
N ASP A 36 -16.52 5.18 0.55
CA ASP A 36 -16.15 4.02 -0.25
C ASP A 36 -14.63 3.79 -0.34
N LYS A 37 -13.85 4.64 0.34
CA LYS A 37 -12.39 4.57 0.29
C LYS A 37 -11.88 3.19 0.70
N PRO A 38 -11.06 2.51 -0.14
CA PRO A 38 -10.40 1.26 0.23
C PRO A 38 -9.54 1.43 1.47
N SER A 39 -9.38 0.36 2.24
CA SER A 39 -8.49 0.35 3.39
C SER A 39 -7.05 0.34 2.90
N PHE A 40 -6.35 1.46 3.02
CA PHE A 40 -4.91 1.54 2.75
C PHE A 40 -4.13 1.37 4.04
N ALA A 41 -3.15 0.48 4.02
CA ALA A 41 -2.14 0.44 5.05
C ALA A 41 -1.21 1.66 4.91
N CYS A 42 -0.56 2.09 6.00
CA CYS A 42 0.38 3.21 5.96
C CYS A 42 1.55 2.94 4.99
N LEU A 43 2.18 3.98 4.46
CA LEU A 43 3.31 3.86 3.52
C LEU A 43 4.49 3.08 4.10
N SER A 44 4.69 3.12 5.42
CA SER A 44 5.73 2.33 6.08
C SER A 44 5.60 0.83 5.84
N SER A 45 4.38 0.33 5.58
CA SER A 45 4.17 -1.08 5.24
C SER A 45 4.71 -1.49 3.87
N ARG A 46 5.20 -0.55 3.06
CA ARG A 46 5.83 -0.82 1.75
C ARG A 46 7.30 -1.23 1.89
N PHE A 47 7.86 -1.11 3.07
CA PHE A 47 9.25 -1.45 3.39
C PHE A 47 9.33 -2.85 4.00
N GLN A 48 10.50 -3.48 3.87
CA GLN A 48 10.75 -4.76 4.52
C GLN A 48 10.97 -4.56 6.02
N TYR A 49 10.73 -5.63 6.80
CA TYR A 49 11.10 -5.64 8.21
C TYR A 49 12.62 -5.49 8.36
N GLY A 50 13.03 -4.53 9.21
CA GLY A 50 14.44 -4.20 9.42
C GLY A 50 14.97 -3.07 8.56
N ASP A 51 14.26 -2.66 7.51
CA ASP A 51 14.68 -1.53 6.69
C ASP A 51 14.59 -0.22 7.46
N ARG A 52 15.63 0.61 7.33
CA ARG A 52 15.58 1.98 7.82
C ARG A 52 14.66 2.81 6.92
N ILE A 53 13.53 3.26 7.47
CA ILE A 53 12.57 4.12 6.79
C ILE A 53 13.01 5.57 6.98
N THR A 54 13.24 6.29 5.88
CA THR A 54 13.56 7.71 5.87
C THR A 54 12.45 8.51 5.19
N ALA A 55 12.42 9.82 5.44
CA ALA A 55 11.46 10.72 4.78
C ALA A 55 11.62 10.70 3.25
N ASP A 56 12.85 10.58 2.74
CA ASP A 56 13.11 10.52 1.30
C ASP A 56 12.55 9.25 0.67
N LYS A 57 12.78 8.10 1.31
CA LYS A 57 12.23 6.81 0.85
C LYS A 57 10.70 6.83 0.89
N LEU A 58 10.09 7.42 1.93
CA LEU A 58 8.62 7.58 1.99
C LEU A 58 8.10 8.44 0.85
N ARG A 59 8.74 9.60 0.57
CA ARG A 59 8.38 10.47 -0.57
C ARG A 59 8.51 9.74 -1.91
N GLN A 60 9.56 8.96 -2.08
CA GLN A 60 9.79 8.16 -3.29
C GLN A 60 8.65 7.17 -3.53
N VAL A 61 8.25 6.42 -2.51
CA VAL A 61 7.14 5.46 -2.58
C VAL A 61 5.80 6.17 -2.80
N ASP A 62 5.56 7.28 -2.09
CA ASP A 62 4.32 8.06 -2.23
C ASP A 62 4.15 8.59 -3.64
N ALA A 63 5.20 9.17 -4.21
CA ALA A 63 5.20 9.68 -5.60
C ALA A 63 4.99 8.56 -6.63
N ALA A 64 5.57 7.37 -6.39
CA ALA A 64 5.36 6.21 -7.23
C ALA A 64 3.90 5.70 -7.16
N GLU A 65 3.32 5.62 -5.95
CA GLU A 65 1.92 5.22 -5.77
C GLU A 65 0.95 6.29 -6.29
N ALA A 66 1.28 7.58 -6.19
CA ALA A 66 0.49 8.67 -6.78
C ALA A 66 0.40 8.52 -8.30
N PHE A 67 1.54 8.27 -8.96
CA PHE A 67 1.58 8.05 -10.40
C PHE A 67 0.77 6.83 -10.86
N MET A 68 0.82 5.72 -10.11
CA MET A 68 -0.02 4.55 -10.39
C MET A 68 -1.52 4.88 -10.31
N LYS A 69 -1.92 5.74 -9.36
CA LYS A 69 -3.31 6.22 -9.25
C LYS A 69 -3.70 7.10 -10.45
N GLU A 70 -2.82 8.00 -10.90
CA GLU A 70 -3.02 8.83 -12.10
C GLU A 70 -3.25 7.97 -13.34
N LEU A 71 -2.57 6.84 -13.47
CA LEU A 71 -2.79 5.85 -14.52
C LEU A 71 -4.09 5.04 -14.35
N GLY A 72 -4.85 5.30 -13.28
CA GLY A 72 -6.16 4.71 -13.02
C GLY A 72 -6.12 3.33 -12.34
N PHE A 73 -4.98 2.90 -11.81
CA PHE A 73 -4.93 1.68 -11.00
C PHE A 73 -5.60 1.92 -9.64
N ARG A 74 -6.43 0.99 -9.21
CA ARG A 74 -7.26 1.13 -8.00
C ARG A 74 -6.73 0.33 -6.82
N GLN A 75 -6.21 -0.88 -7.07
CA GLN A 75 -5.76 -1.79 -6.02
C GLN A 75 -4.34 -2.30 -6.32
N PHE A 76 -3.38 -1.64 -5.72
CA PHE A 76 -1.96 -1.92 -5.92
C PHE A 76 -1.13 -1.49 -4.71
N ARG A 77 0.15 -1.88 -4.72
CA ARG A 77 1.20 -1.39 -3.82
C ARG A 77 2.53 -1.30 -4.55
N VAL A 78 3.32 -0.30 -4.19
CA VAL A 78 4.71 -0.20 -4.60
C VAL A 78 5.60 -0.59 -3.43
N ARG A 79 6.17 -1.80 -3.45
CA ARG A 79 7.12 -2.28 -2.45
C ARG A 79 8.50 -1.72 -2.74
N HIS A 80 9.11 -1.14 -1.72
CA HIS A 80 10.44 -0.57 -1.80
C HIS A 80 11.49 -1.59 -1.38
N HIS A 81 12.43 -1.88 -2.27
CA HIS A 81 13.59 -2.72 -2.02
C HIS A 81 14.84 -1.97 -2.49
N ASP A 82 15.19 -0.89 -1.78
CA ASP A 82 16.28 0.02 -2.09
C ASP A 82 16.20 0.57 -3.53
N ARG A 83 16.88 -0.01 -4.49
CA ARG A 83 16.86 0.41 -5.91
C ARG A 83 15.80 -0.31 -6.77
N LEU A 84 15.05 -1.22 -6.18
CA LEU A 84 14.03 -1.99 -6.88
C LEU A 84 12.63 -1.62 -6.37
N ALA A 85 11.75 -1.27 -7.29
CA ALA A 85 10.32 -1.17 -7.03
C ALA A 85 9.64 -2.48 -7.46
N ARG A 86 8.94 -3.14 -6.54
CA ARG A 86 8.10 -4.31 -6.83
C ARG A 86 6.64 -3.90 -6.79
N LEU A 87 5.98 -4.00 -7.94
CA LEU A 87 4.56 -3.68 -8.10
C LEU A 87 3.70 -4.88 -7.74
N GLU A 88 2.87 -4.75 -6.74
CA GLU A 88 1.77 -5.66 -6.45
C GLU A 88 0.50 -5.01 -7.01
N VAL A 89 -0.09 -5.56 -8.06
CA VAL A 89 -1.31 -5.04 -8.71
C VAL A 89 -2.39 -6.11 -8.62
N ALA A 90 -3.64 -5.71 -8.45
CA ALA A 90 -4.76 -6.66 -8.42
C ALA A 90 -4.82 -7.48 -9.71
N HIS A 91 -5.19 -8.76 -9.59
CA HIS A 91 -5.14 -9.70 -10.71
C HIS A 91 -5.97 -9.25 -11.92
N ASP A 92 -7.12 -8.65 -11.68
CA ASP A 92 -8.02 -8.08 -12.70
C ASP A 92 -7.47 -6.81 -13.36
N GLU A 93 -6.47 -6.17 -12.75
CA GLU A 93 -5.80 -4.98 -13.27
C GLU A 93 -4.41 -5.28 -13.88
N LEU A 94 -3.86 -6.49 -13.72
CA LEU A 94 -2.49 -6.82 -14.17
C LEU A 94 -2.29 -6.61 -15.68
N GLN A 95 -3.25 -7.00 -16.51
CA GLN A 95 -3.15 -6.84 -17.96
C GLN A 95 -3.08 -5.37 -18.37
N ARG A 96 -3.67 -4.47 -17.61
CA ARG A 96 -3.65 -3.03 -17.87
C ARG A 96 -2.24 -2.43 -17.85
N LEU A 97 -1.27 -3.10 -17.19
CA LEU A 97 0.13 -2.68 -17.23
C LEU A 97 0.70 -2.69 -18.66
N TRP A 98 0.19 -3.55 -19.51
CA TRP A 98 0.66 -3.77 -20.88
C TRP A 98 -0.21 -3.07 -21.94
N GLU A 99 -1.30 -2.42 -21.56
CA GLU A 99 -2.14 -1.67 -22.48
C GLU A 99 -1.44 -0.38 -22.94
N GLY A 100 -1.27 -0.25 -24.23
CA GLY A 100 -0.55 0.87 -24.83
C GLY A 100 0.90 0.94 -24.35
N ASP A 101 1.32 2.12 -23.91
CA ASP A 101 2.67 2.41 -23.48
C ASP A 101 2.80 2.55 -21.92
N ARG A 102 1.78 2.13 -21.17
CA ARG A 102 1.75 2.29 -19.69
C ARG A 102 2.97 1.71 -19.02
N HIS A 103 3.41 0.51 -19.42
CA HIS A 103 4.60 -0.10 -18.86
C HIS A 103 5.86 0.77 -19.06
N ALA A 104 6.01 1.38 -20.23
CA ALA A 104 7.12 2.28 -20.54
C ALA A 104 7.04 3.58 -19.70
N GLN A 105 5.84 4.14 -19.53
CA GLN A 105 5.60 5.31 -18.70
C GLN A 105 5.94 5.01 -17.22
N ILE A 106 5.52 3.86 -16.70
CA ILE A 106 5.81 3.43 -15.33
C ILE A 106 7.32 3.29 -15.14
N VAL A 107 8.02 2.59 -16.04
CA VAL A 107 9.47 2.41 -15.96
C VAL A 107 10.18 3.76 -16.00
N LYS A 108 9.81 4.65 -16.93
CA LYS A 108 10.37 5.99 -17.04
C LYS A 108 10.19 6.78 -15.75
N ARG A 109 8.96 6.88 -15.27
CA ARG A 109 8.63 7.66 -14.06
C ARG A 109 9.32 7.12 -12.81
N PHE A 110 9.37 5.81 -12.65
CA PHE A 110 10.01 5.19 -11.50
C PHE A 110 11.54 5.38 -11.51
N ARG A 111 12.16 5.39 -12.70
CA ARG A 111 13.59 5.74 -12.83
C ARG A 111 13.86 7.19 -12.45
N GLU A 112 13.00 8.12 -12.84
CA GLU A 112 13.08 9.53 -12.40
C GLU A 112 12.96 9.66 -10.88
N LEU A 113 12.21 8.78 -10.23
CA LEU A 113 12.09 8.71 -8.78
C LEU A 113 13.28 8.01 -8.09
N GLY A 114 14.25 7.47 -8.86
CA GLY A 114 15.47 6.87 -8.34
C GLY A 114 15.48 5.33 -8.26
N TYR A 115 14.45 4.65 -8.78
CA TYR A 115 14.49 3.20 -8.93
C TYR A 115 15.30 2.80 -10.17
N VAL A 116 16.10 1.75 -10.03
CA VAL A 116 16.83 1.16 -11.17
C VAL A 116 16.00 0.08 -11.85
N TYR A 117 15.35 -0.74 -11.04
CA TYR A 117 14.52 -1.85 -11.51
C TYR A 117 13.07 -1.67 -11.09
N VAL A 118 12.18 -1.98 -12.02
CA VAL A 118 10.73 -2.04 -11.79
C VAL A 118 10.27 -3.44 -12.14
N THR A 119 9.71 -4.15 -11.18
CA THR A 119 9.27 -5.55 -11.33
C THR A 119 7.80 -5.66 -10.97
N VAL A 120 7.14 -6.67 -11.49
CA VAL A 120 5.76 -7.03 -11.14
C VAL A 120 5.78 -8.29 -10.29
N ASP A 121 5.08 -8.27 -9.18
CA ASP A 121 4.84 -9.49 -8.40
C ASP A 121 3.75 -10.33 -9.08
N LEU A 122 4.11 -11.51 -9.53
CA LEU A 122 3.16 -12.44 -10.17
C LEU A 122 2.05 -12.92 -9.22
N GLY A 123 2.30 -12.88 -7.91
CA GLY A 123 1.27 -13.14 -6.88
C GLY A 123 0.24 -12.03 -6.75
N GLY A 124 0.48 -10.88 -7.39
CA GLY A 124 -0.41 -9.72 -7.40
C GLY A 124 -0.60 -9.08 -6.02
N PHE A 125 -1.61 -8.24 -5.94
CA PHE A 125 -1.97 -7.58 -4.69
C PHE A 125 -2.62 -8.57 -3.70
N GLN A 126 -1.99 -8.76 -2.55
CA GLN A 126 -2.52 -9.57 -1.47
C GLN A 126 -2.55 -8.77 -0.16
N SER A 127 -3.69 -8.79 0.54
CA SER A 127 -3.79 -8.17 1.86
C SER A 127 -2.91 -8.95 2.84
N GLY A 128 -1.97 -8.24 3.51
CA GLY A 128 -1.08 -8.88 4.49
C GLY A 128 0.15 -9.57 3.90
N SER A 129 0.47 -9.40 2.61
CA SER A 129 1.65 -10.00 1.95
C SER A 129 2.98 -9.67 2.64
N ALA A 130 3.09 -8.54 3.32
CA ALA A 130 4.27 -8.21 4.14
C ALA A 130 4.53 -9.23 5.27
N ASN A 131 3.48 -9.90 5.75
CA ASN A 131 3.58 -10.89 6.84
C ASN A 131 3.99 -12.29 6.35
N LEU A 132 4.09 -12.52 5.03
CA LEU A 132 4.52 -13.82 4.49
C LEU A 132 5.92 -14.18 4.97
N LEU A 133 6.83 -13.21 5.06
CA LEU A 133 8.18 -13.41 5.58
C LEU A 133 8.17 -13.91 7.04
N LEU A 134 7.25 -13.41 7.87
CA LEU A 134 7.11 -13.84 9.26
C LEU A 134 6.56 -15.27 9.36
N LYS A 135 5.68 -15.68 8.43
CA LYS A 135 5.09 -17.01 8.40
C LYS A 135 6.06 -18.09 7.92
N LEU A 136 6.99 -17.71 7.05
CA LEU A 136 7.99 -18.65 6.49
C LEU A 136 9.21 -18.85 7.38
N GLY A 137 9.18 -18.36 8.63
CA GLY A 137 10.29 -18.51 9.57
C GLY A 137 11.56 -17.79 9.09
N GLY A 138 11.38 -16.59 8.56
CA GLY A 138 12.46 -15.83 7.96
C GLY A 138 13.63 -15.66 8.91
N HIS A 139 14.77 -16.20 8.56
CA HIS A 139 16.06 -15.78 9.09
C HIS A 139 16.20 -14.30 8.76
N GLY A 140 16.09 -13.45 9.77
CA GLY A 140 16.51 -12.07 9.65
C GLY A 140 17.96 -12.03 9.17
N PRO A 141 18.38 -10.96 8.48
CA PRO A 141 19.78 -10.81 8.07
C PRO A 141 20.67 -10.89 9.31
N ARG A 142 21.70 -11.70 9.24
CA ARG A 142 22.82 -11.76 10.21
C ARG A 142 23.60 -10.46 10.18
#